data_48de5973e8749ef068414b46352b4771
#
_entry.id   48de5973e8749ef068414b46352b4771
#
_cell.length_a   1.000
_cell.length_b   1.000
_cell.length_c   1.000
_cell.angle_alpha   90.00
_cell.angle_beta   90.00
_cell.angle_gamma   90.00
#
_symmetry.space_group_name_H-M   'P 1'
#
loop_
_entity.id
_entity.type
_entity.pdbx_description
1 polymer ?
#
loop_
_entity_poly.entity_id
_entity_poly.type
_entity_poly.pdbx_seq_one_letter_code
_entity_poly.pdbx_strand_id
1 'polypeptide(L)'
;MFFRSYIIAPVGVTVGRKISSGPTAPPEVGNALPLKAIPVSSSIHNLELTPGRGGQIVRSAGGAATLMSIDDGYAQIRLPSGEIRRVNENCYATIGQVGNTEHENVVLGKAGRTRHRGHRGITRGMARNPVDHPNGGGQGKSKGGGGWQQLVSPWGKVAKGGKTRAKYKPSNRFIVVRRNGLPIKTK
;
A
#
# COMPACT_ATOMS: atom_id res chain seq x y z
N MET A 1 28.20 0.28 21.71
CA MET A 1 27.74 1.36 20.86
C MET A 1 26.23 1.27 20.79
N PHE A 2 25.47 2.29 21.22
CA PHE A 2 24.01 2.26 21.21
C PHE A 2 23.52 2.81 19.87
N PHE A 3 22.87 1.99 19.06
CA PHE A 3 22.25 2.42 17.82
C PHE A 3 20.81 2.85 18.10
N ARG A 4 20.44 4.04 17.65
CA ARG A 4 19.05 4.50 17.64
C ARG A 4 18.46 4.26 16.27
N SER A 5 17.27 3.65 16.21
CA SER A 5 16.57 3.37 14.97
C SER A 5 15.09 3.70 15.13
N TYR A 6 14.39 3.78 14.01
CA TYR A 6 12.94 4.01 13.96
C TYR A 6 12.22 2.70 13.67
N ILE A 7 11.08 2.52 14.31
CA ILE A 7 10.15 1.42 14.03
C ILE A 7 8.79 1.99 13.64
N ILE A 8 7.98 1.17 12.94
CA ILE A 8 6.58 1.47 12.77
C ILE A 8 5.89 1.02 14.05
N ALA A 9 5.38 1.96 14.84
CA ALA A 9 4.74 1.66 16.12
C ALA A 9 3.36 1.00 15.87
N PRO A 10 3.14 -0.23 16.35
CA PRO A 10 1.83 -0.85 16.29
C PRO A 10 0.90 -0.34 17.39
N VAL A 11 -0.38 -0.61 17.22
CA VAL A 11 -1.40 -0.32 18.25
C VAL A 11 -1.06 -1.08 19.54
N GLY A 12 -1.15 -0.39 20.68
CA GLY A 12 -0.95 -0.99 22.00
C GLY A 12 0.52 -1.06 22.46
N VAL A 13 1.48 -0.56 21.68
CA VAL A 13 2.87 -0.45 22.12
C VAL A 13 3.08 0.87 22.87
N THR A 14 3.61 0.77 24.10
CA THR A 14 3.93 1.90 24.95
C THR A 14 5.44 2.12 25.08
N VAL A 15 5.84 3.32 25.50
CA VAL A 15 7.24 3.65 25.79
C VAL A 15 7.77 2.75 26.90
N GLY A 16 8.97 2.21 26.74
CA GLY A 16 9.60 1.28 27.70
C GLY A 16 9.36 -0.20 27.39
N ARG A 17 8.44 -0.56 26.48
CA ARG A 17 8.25 -1.95 26.06
C ARG A 17 9.48 -2.45 25.29
N LYS A 18 9.98 -3.62 25.65
CA LYS A 18 11.03 -4.31 24.92
C LYS A 18 10.46 -4.97 23.68
N ILE A 19 11.13 -4.81 22.54
CA ILE A 19 10.74 -5.38 21.24
C ILE A 19 11.89 -6.26 20.75
N SER A 20 11.55 -7.43 20.26
CA SER A 20 12.50 -8.41 19.73
C SER A 20 12.32 -8.61 18.24
N SER A 21 13.43 -8.86 17.54
CA SER A 21 13.40 -9.22 16.11
C SER A 21 14.27 -10.45 15.91
N GLY A 22 13.74 -11.47 15.25
CA GLY A 22 14.47 -12.70 14.95
C GLY A 22 13.56 -13.92 14.90
N PRO A 23 14.10 -15.08 14.47
CA PRO A 23 13.32 -16.30 14.30
C PRO A 23 12.83 -16.91 15.63
N THR A 24 13.50 -16.61 16.72
CA THR A 24 13.19 -17.11 18.08
C THR A 24 12.43 -16.08 18.94
N ALA A 25 12.07 -14.91 18.39
CA ALA A 25 11.31 -13.92 19.11
C ALA A 25 9.90 -14.44 19.46
N PRO A 26 9.34 -14.10 20.63
CA PRO A 26 8.00 -14.49 20.98
C PRO A 26 6.97 -13.83 20.03
N PRO A 27 5.86 -14.50 19.67
CA PRO A 27 4.86 -13.97 18.74
C PRO A 27 3.95 -12.93 19.42
N GLU A 28 4.54 -11.85 19.90
CA GLU A 28 3.84 -10.73 20.56
C GLU A 28 3.76 -9.50 19.65
N VAL A 29 2.77 -8.63 19.95
CA VAL A 29 2.58 -7.38 19.21
C VAL A 29 3.81 -6.49 19.30
N GLY A 30 4.34 -6.09 18.14
CA GLY A 30 5.53 -5.26 17.99
C GLY A 30 6.78 -6.07 17.62
N ASN A 31 6.81 -7.37 17.86
CA ASN A 31 7.94 -8.21 17.50
C ASN A 31 7.95 -8.55 16.01
N ALA A 32 9.14 -8.62 15.42
CA ALA A 32 9.33 -8.96 14.01
C ALA A 32 9.90 -10.37 13.88
N LEU A 33 9.18 -11.22 13.13
CA LEU A 33 9.51 -12.62 12.91
C LEU A 33 9.44 -12.99 11.43
N PRO A 34 10.14 -14.06 11.00
CA PRO A 34 9.88 -14.66 9.71
C PRO A 34 8.46 -15.24 9.69
N LEU A 35 7.78 -15.18 8.55
CA LEU A 35 6.38 -15.60 8.41
C LEU A 35 6.14 -17.03 8.90
N LYS A 36 7.10 -17.93 8.71
CA LYS A 36 7.03 -19.33 9.19
C LYS A 36 6.90 -19.47 10.70
N ALA A 37 7.35 -18.45 11.46
CA ALA A 37 7.29 -18.47 12.93
C ALA A 37 6.07 -17.71 13.49
N ILE A 38 5.25 -17.10 12.61
CA ILE A 38 4.06 -16.36 13.02
C ILE A 38 2.85 -17.28 13.00
N PRO A 39 2.02 -17.30 14.05
CA PRO A 39 0.79 -18.10 14.08
C PRO A 39 -0.16 -17.68 12.95
N VAL A 40 -0.81 -18.67 12.32
CA VAL A 40 -1.85 -18.46 11.32
C VAL A 40 -3.00 -17.65 11.93
N SER A 41 -3.71 -16.88 11.09
CA SER A 41 -4.76 -15.94 11.47
C SER A 41 -4.28 -14.69 12.24
N SER A 42 -2.98 -14.54 12.47
CA SER A 42 -2.42 -13.34 13.11
C SER A 42 -2.52 -12.11 12.20
N SER A 43 -2.77 -10.96 12.85
CA SER A 43 -2.64 -9.65 12.22
C SER A 43 -1.18 -9.25 12.13
N ILE A 44 -0.73 -8.85 10.94
CA ILE A 44 0.67 -8.50 10.66
C ILE A 44 0.78 -7.19 9.88
N HIS A 45 1.92 -6.52 10.02
CA HIS A 45 2.23 -5.31 9.26
C HIS A 45 3.73 -5.28 8.90
N ASN A 46 4.17 -4.23 8.20
CA ASN A 46 5.56 -4.03 7.79
C ASN A 46 6.18 -5.26 7.10
N LEU A 47 5.43 -5.82 6.14
CA LEU A 47 5.74 -7.08 5.49
C LEU A 47 6.81 -6.92 4.42
N GLU A 48 7.79 -7.83 4.40
CA GLU A 48 8.74 -8.00 3.31
C GLU A 48 8.12 -8.73 2.12
N LEU A 49 8.59 -8.41 0.91
CA LEU A 49 8.24 -9.13 -0.32
C LEU A 49 9.37 -10.06 -0.80
N THR A 50 10.59 -9.76 -0.40
CA THR A 50 11.78 -10.53 -0.71
C THR A 50 12.60 -10.64 0.57
N PRO A 51 13.08 -11.82 0.96
CA PRO A 51 13.84 -11.98 2.20
C PRO A 51 15.04 -11.03 2.27
N GLY A 52 15.22 -10.38 3.41
CA GLY A 52 16.34 -9.47 3.69
C GLY A 52 16.24 -8.08 3.05
N ARG A 53 15.16 -7.78 2.32
CA ARG A 53 14.99 -6.45 1.69
C ARG A 53 14.35 -5.41 2.60
N GLY A 54 13.86 -5.82 3.75
CA GLY A 54 13.12 -4.96 4.66
C GLY A 54 11.64 -4.81 4.31
N GLY A 55 10.85 -4.30 5.24
CA GLY A 55 9.41 -4.15 5.09
C GLY A 55 9.02 -3.17 3.98
N GLN A 56 8.17 -3.61 3.06
CA GLN A 56 7.79 -2.86 1.86
C GLN A 56 6.30 -2.54 1.80
N ILE A 57 5.44 -3.38 2.34
CA ILE A 57 3.97 -3.24 2.26
C ILE A 57 3.33 -3.29 3.65
N VAL A 58 2.06 -2.88 3.74
CA VAL A 58 1.30 -2.78 5.00
C VAL A 58 2.03 -1.92 6.03
N ARG A 59 2.35 -0.69 5.62
CA ARG A 59 3.11 0.28 6.45
C ARG A 59 2.34 1.55 6.75
N SER A 60 1.21 1.77 6.07
CA SER A 60 0.38 2.96 6.26
C SER A 60 -0.34 2.89 7.60
N ALA A 61 -0.65 4.06 8.16
CA ALA A 61 -1.40 4.22 9.41
C ALA A 61 -2.69 3.36 9.40
N GLY A 62 -2.95 2.65 10.48
CA GLY A 62 -4.09 1.75 10.61
C GLY A 62 -4.04 0.49 9.75
N GLY A 63 -2.99 0.30 8.94
CA GLY A 63 -2.87 -0.86 8.05
C GLY A 63 -2.62 -2.16 8.81
N ALA A 64 -3.32 -3.23 8.40
CA ALA A 64 -3.09 -4.59 8.86
C ALA A 64 -3.32 -5.58 7.72
N ALA A 65 -2.55 -6.65 7.67
CA ALA A 65 -2.76 -7.81 6.82
C ALA A 65 -2.98 -9.04 7.70
N THR A 66 -3.59 -10.08 7.15
CA THR A 66 -3.82 -11.33 7.88
C THR A 66 -3.03 -12.46 7.23
N LEU A 67 -2.27 -13.21 8.03
CA LEU A 67 -1.62 -14.44 7.61
C LEU A 67 -2.67 -15.56 7.54
N MET A 68 -2.93 -16.10 6.36
CA MET A 68 -4.01 -17.09 6.15
C MET A 68 -3.53 -18.52 6.27
N SER A 69 -2.45 -18.88 5.56
CA SER A 69 -1.84 -20.21 5.59
C SER A 69 -0.37 -20.11 5.22
N ILE A 70 0.36 -21.18 5.50
CA ILE A 70 1.77 -21.36 5.10
C ILE A 70 1.85 -22.74 4.45
N ASP A 71 2.14 -22.77 3.15
CA ASP A 71 2.19 -24.00 2.35
C ASP A 71 3.33 -23.90 1.34
N ASP A 72 4.04 -25.01 1.12
CA ASP A 72 5.08 -25.16 0.09
C ASP A 72 6.15 -24.04 0.10
N GLY A 73 6.60 -23.60 1.27
CA GLY A 73 7.61 -22.54 1.41
C GLY A 73 7.08 -21.12 1.15
N TYR A 74 5.75 -20.96 1.02
CA TYR A 74 5.08 -19.67 0.83
C TYR A 74 3.96 -19.45 1.84
N ALA A 75 3.90 -18.25 2.37
CA ALA A 75 2.80 -17.76 3.18
C ALA A 75 1.74 -17.08 2.29
N GLN A 76 0.48 -17.41 2.47
CA GLN A 76 -0.66 -16.73 1.87
C GLN A 76 -1.13 -15.61 2.79
N ILE A 77 -1.12 -14.38 2.29
CA ILE A 77 -1.41 -13.20 3.08
C ILE A 77 -2.53 -12.40 2.42
N ARG A 78 -3.56 -12.11 3.19
CA ARG A 78 -4.64 -11.21 2.81
C ARG A 78 -4.23 -9.78 3.16
N LEU A 79 -4.05 -8.97 2.13
CA LEU A 79 -3.68 -7.55 2.25
C LEU A 79 -4.89 -6.66 2.59
N PRO A 80 -4.70 -5.44 3.11
CA PRO A 80 -5.79 -4.49 3.38
C PRO A 80 -6.67 -4.18 2.15
N SER A 81 -6.11 -4.32 0.95
CA SER A 81 -6.85 -4.14 -0.32
C SER A 81 -7.81 -5.29 -0.66
N GLY A 82 -7.82 -6.38 0.11
CA GLY A 82 -8.51 -7.63 -0.20
C GLY A 82 -7.73 -8.56 -1.14
N GLU A 83 -6.58 -8.16 -1.68
CA GLU A 83 -5.72 -9.03 -2.48
C GLU A 83 -5.11 -10.13 -1.61
N ILE A 84 -5.19 -11.38 -2.07
CA ILE A 84 -4.48 -12.51 -1.45
C ILE A 84 -3.22 -12.76 -2.27
N ARG A 85 -2.09 -12.76 -1.58
CA ARG A 85 -0.78 -12.86 -2.19
C ARG A 85 0.09 -13.91 -1.49
N ARG A 86 0.86 -14.65 -2.29
CA ARG A 86 1.91 -15.57 -1.81
C ARG A 86 3.20 -14.78 -1.58
N VAL A 87 3.83 -14.99 -0.43
CA VAL A 87 5.11 -14.38 -0.04
C VAL A 87 5.99 -15.49 0.51
N ASN A 88 7.30 -15.46 0.25
CA ASN A 88 8.23 -16.45 0.78
C ASN A 88 8.15 -16.50 2.32
N GLU A 89 8.10 -17.69 2.90
CA GLU A 89 7.96 -17.90 4.35
C GLU A 89 9.12 -17.34 5.20
N ASN A 90 10.29 -17.13 4.59
CA ASN A 90 11.45 -16.53 5.25
C ASN A 90 11.40 -14.97 5.26
N CYS A 91 10.41 -14.35 4.60
CA CYS A 91 10.19 -12.92 4.70
C CYS A 91 9.75 -12.54 6.11
N TYR A 92 10.24 -11.39 6.59
CA TYR A 92 9.88 -10.87 7.89
C TYR A 92 8.58 -10.06 7.84
N ALA A 93 7.84 -10.13 8.92
CA ALA A 93 6.70 -9.26 9.21
C ALA A 93 6.66 -8.93 10.69
N THR A 94 6.03 -7.81 11.05
CA THR A 94 5.81 -7.42 12.44
C THR A 94 4.39 -7.75 12.84
N ILE A 95 4.21 -8.33 14.02
CA ILE A 95 2.89 -8.72 14.55
C ILE A 95 2.13 -7.48 15.02
N GLY A 96 0.83 -7.44 14.73
CA GLY A 96 -0.10 -6.38 15.11
C GLY A 96 -0.51 -5.48 13.95
N GLN A 97 -1.28 -4.47 14.27
CA GLN A 97 -1.78 -3.44 13.36
C GLN A 97 -0.94 -2.17 13.50
N VAL A 98 -0.69 -1.46 12.41
CA VAL A 98 -0.02 -0.14 12.44
C VAL A 98 -0.84 0.85 13.27
N GLY A 99 -0.17 1.60 14.13
CA GLY A 99 -0.79 2.65 14.94
C GLY A 99 -1.35 3.82 14.12
N ASN A 100 -1.81 4.87 14.82
CA ASN A 100 -2.43 6.06 14.23
C ASN A 100 -3.65 5.74 13.35
N THR A 101 -4.54 4.89 13.86
CA THR A 101 -5.73 4.39 13.14
C THR A 101 -6.69 5.49 12.70
N GLU A 102 -6.74 6.60 13.46
CA GLU A 102 -7.59 7.76 13.17
C GLU A 102 -7.03 8.69 12.08
N HIS A 103 -5.90 8.35 11.46
CA HIS A 103 -5.25 9.24 10.50
C HIS A 103 -6.12 9.60 9.30
N GLU A 104 -6.94 8.67 8.81
CA GLU A 104 -7.82 8.91 7.66
C GLU A 104 -9.01 9.84 8.01
N ASN A 105 -9.39 9.91 9.30
CA ASN A 105 -10.47 10.76 9.78
C ASN A 105 -10.06 12.21 9.97
N VAL A 106 -8.76 12.53 9.82
CA VAL A 106 -8.22 13.88 10.04
C VAL A 106 -8.68 14.84 8.95
N VAL A 107 -9.53 15.78 9.31
CA VAL A 107 -9.95 16.89 8.44
C VAL A 107 -8.99 18.04 8.59
N LEU A 108 -8.36 18.45 7.48
CA LEU A 108 -7.39 19.55 7.48
C LEU A 108 -8.07 20.92 7.69
N GLY A 109 -9.32 21.06 7.29
CA GLY A 109 -10.17 22.24 7.49
C GLY A 109 -9.87 23.41 6.55
N LYS A 110 -8.60 23.72 6.27
CA LYS A 110 -8.22 24.85 5.41
C LYS A 110 -7.05 24.52 4.48
N ALA A 111 -7.01 25.20 3.33
CA ALA A 111 -5.97 25.04 2.31
C ALA A 111 -4.55 25.34 2.84
N GLY A 112 -4.42 26.28 3.79
CA GLY A 112 -3.15 26.61 4.42
C GLY A 112 -2.46 25.41 5.10
N ARG A 113 -3.20 24.50 5.74
CA ARG A 113 -2.61 23.28 6.32
C ARG A 113 -2.03 22.35 5.25
N THR A 114 -2.70 22.23 4.11
CA THR A 114 -2.21 21.47 2.97
C THR A 114 -0.91 22.11 2.42
N ARG A 115 -0.86 23.43 2.36
CA ARG A 115 0.33 24.19 1.94
C ARG A 115 1.51 23.98 2.90
N HIS A 116 1.29 24.00 4.21
CA HIS A 116 2.32 23.73 5.21
C HIS A 116 2.88 22.30 5.12
N ARG A 117 2.12 21.34 4.57
CA ARG A 117 2.59 19.98 4.26
C ARG A 117 3.38 19.88 2.95
N GLY A 118 3.66 21.02 2.29
CA GLY A 118 4.40 21.07 1.02
C GLY A 118 3.55 20.81 -0.23
N HIS A 119 2.25 20.59 -0.10
CA HIS A 119 1.37 20.38 -1.25
C HIS A 119 0.96 21.73 -1.87
N ARG A 120 1.18 21.86 -3.18
CA ARG A 120 0.69 23.00 -3.97
C ARG A 120 -0.66 22.66 -4.60
N GLY A 121 -1.44 23.71 -4.91
CA GLY A 121 -2.66 23.58 -5.70
C GLY A 121 -2.35 22.97 -7.07
N ILE A 122 -3.20 22.05 -7.54
CA ILE A 122 -3.06 21.41 -8.85
C ILE A 122 -4.08 22.04 -9.80
N THR A 123 -3.59 22.62 -10.91
CA THR A 123 -4.45 23.10 -11.99
C THR A 123 -5.04 21.92 -12.74
N ARG A 124 -6.37 21.91 -12.88
CA ARG A 124 -7.08 20.86 -13.64
C ARG A 124 -6.68 20.92 -15.11
N GLY A 125 -6.62 19.76 -15.79
CA GLY A 125 -6.29 19.69 -17.22
C GLY A 125 -7.21 20.54 -18.10
N MET A 126 -8.51 20.60 -17.76
CA MET A 126 -9.51 21.41 -18.47
C MET A 126 -9.30 22.93 -18.35
N ALA A 127 -8.56 23.39 -17.34
CA ALA A 127 -8.25 24.80 -17.11
C ALA A 127 -6.91 25.22 -17.73
N ARG A 128 -6.27 24.33 -18.47
CA ARG A 128 -5.01 24.57 -19.18
C ARG A 128 -5.24 24.89 -20.64
N ASN A 129 -4.21 25.38 -21.31
CA ASN A 129 -4.22 25.54 -22.76
C ASN A 129 -4.06 24.18 -23.47
N PRO A 130 -4.49 24.06 -24.75
CA PRO A 130 -4.36 22.81 -25.51
C PRO A 130 -2.92 22.30 -25.62
N VAL A 131 -1.93 23.18 -25.63
CA VAL A 131 -0.49 22.81 -25.66
C VAL A 131 -0.04 22.12 -24.38
N ASP A 132 -0.65 22.42 -23.24
CA ASP A 132 -0.23 21.92 -21.92
C ASP A 132 -0.97 20.66 -21.48
N HIS A 133 -2.13 20.41 -22.06
CA HIS A 133 -2.95 19.25 -21.67
C HIS A 133 -3.96 18.86 -22.77
N PRO A 134 -4.14 17.56 -23.07
CA PRO A 134 -5.11 17.10 -24.06
C PRO A 134 -6.57 17.52 -23.79
N ASN A 135 -6.93 17.75 -22.53
CA ASN A 135 -8.24 18.26 -22.13
C ASN A 135 -8.31 19.78 -22.04
N GLY A 136 -7.26 20.49 -22.42
CA GLY A 136 -7.18 21.94 -22.40
C GLY A 136 -7.95 22.59 -23.53
N GLY A 137 -8.14 23.90 -23.39
CA GLY A 137 -8.87 24.73 -24.35
C GLY A 137 -10.38 24.68 -24.16
N GLY A 138 -11.10 25.38 -25.05
CA GLY A 138 -12.54 25.55 -24.97
C GLY A 138 -12.93 26.84 -24.26
N GLN A 139 -14.22 27.16 -24.34
CA GLN A 139 -14.80 28.38 -23.74
C GLN A 139 -15.61 28.02 -22.50
N GLY A 140 -15.16 28.48 -21.33
CA GLY A 140 -15.84 28.25 -20.06
C GLY A 140 -15.71 26.83 -19.52
N LYS A 141 -16.80 26.19 -19.10
CA LYS A 141 -16.84 24.84 -18.48
C LYS A 141 -16.83 23.71 -19.51
N SER A 142 -15.94 23.74 -20.49
CA SER A 142 -15.84 22.66 -21.47
C SER A 142 -15.41 21.33 -20.82
N LYS A 143 -15.98 20.22 -21.30
CA LYS A 143 -15.70 18.86 -20.79
C LYS A 143 -14.35 18.29 -21.24
N GLY A 144 -13.57 19.04 -21.97
CA GLY A 144 -12.30 18.65 -22.57
C GLY A 144 -12.26 19.15 -24.02
N GLY A 145 -11.14 19.76 -24.41
CA GLY A 145 -10.91 20.21 -25.78
C GLY A 145 -10.81 19.06 -26.76
N GLY A 146 -11.02 19.34 -28.06
CA GLY A 146 -10.64 18.44 -29.14
C GLY A 146 -11.49 17.18 -29.35
N GLY A 147 -12.74 17.14 -28.91
CA GLY A 147 -13.64 16.03 -29.24
C GLY A 147 -13.38 14.72 -28.48
N TRP A 148 -12.54 14.71 -27.49
CA TRP A 148 -12.30 13.53 -26.65
C TRP A 148 -13.56 13.17 -25.85
N GLN A 149 -14.08 11.98 -26.07
CA GLN A 149 -15.25 11.47 -25.34
C GLN A 149 -14.95 11.18 -23.86
N GLN A 150 -13.69 10.96 -23.51
CA GLN A 150 -13.24 10.62 -22.16
C GLN A 150 -12.13 11.54 -21.71
N LEU A 151 -12.12 11.85 -20.42
CA LEU A 151 -11.01 12.58 -19.79
C LEU A 151 -9.74 11.73 -19.84
N VAL A 152 -8.63 12.37 -20.19
CA VAL A 152 -7.30 11.73 -20.31
C VAL A 152 -6.29 12.42 -19.38
N SER A 153 -5.20 11.71 -19.12
CA SER A 153 -4.04 12.26 -18.41
C SER A 153 -3.21 13.18 -19.33
N PRO A 154 -2.23 13.96 -18.80
CA PRO A 154 -1.33 14.76 -19.64
C PRO A 154 -0.62 13.95 -20.74
N TRP A 155 -0.45 12.67 -20.55
CA TRP A 155 0.18 11.73 -21.50
C TRP A 155 -0.81 11.00 -22.39
N GLY A 156 -2.06 11.45 -22.49
CA GLY A 156 -3.09 10.86 -23.35
C GLY A 156 -3.70 9.56 -22.86
N LYS A 157 -3.34 9.06 -21.69
CA LYS A 157 -3.95 7.85 -21.11
C LYS A 157 -5.31 8.16 -20.50
N VAL A 158 -6.27 7.25 -20.66
CA VAL A 158 -7.61 7.39 -20.07
C VAL A 158 -7.51 7.58 -18.56
N ALA A 159 -8.15 8.64 -18.03
CA ALA A 159 -8.07 9.02 -16.63
C ALA A 159 -8.81 8.07 -15.68
N LYS A 160 -9.88 7.40 -16.17
CA LYS A 160 -10.68 6.44 -15.40
C LYS A 160 -10.84 5.13 -16.16
N GLY A 161 -10.89 4.01 -15.44
CA GLY A 161 -11.16 2.69 -15.99
C GLY A 161 -9.98 1.98 -16.68
N GLY A 162 -8.85 2.64 -16.86
CA GLY A 162 -7.66 2.03 -17.46
C GLY A 162 -6.98 1.01 -16.54
N LYS A 163 -6.77 -0.21 -17.04
CA LYS A 163 -5.95 -1.22 -16.33
C LYS A 163 -4.48 -0.95 -16.63
N THR A 164 -3.76 -0.35 -15.66
CA THR A 164 -2.36 0.06 -15.84
C THR A 164 -1.34 -1.03 -15.51
N ARG A 165 -1.73 -2.06 -14.78
CA ARG A 165 -0.83 -3.19 -14.47
C ARG A 165 -0.54 -4.00 -15.74
N ALA A 166 0.73 -4.18 -16.07
CA ALA A 166 1.13 -5.00 -17.22
C ALA A 166 0.69 -6.46 -17.04
N LYS A 167 0.11 -7.06 -18.10
CA LYS A 167 -0.41 -8.43 -18.07
C LYS A 167 0.71 -9.47 -17.83
N TYR A 168 1.89 -9.20 -18.34
CA TYR A 168 3.08 -10.07 -18.29
C TYR A 168 4.00 -9.80 -17.09
N LYS A 169 3.58 -8.97 -16.12
CA LYS A 169 4.41 -8.65 -14.95
C LYS A 169 4.76 -9.92 -14.17
N PRO A 170 6.05 -10.26 -13.93
CA PRO A 170 6.46 -11.50 -13.27
C PRO A 170 5.83 -11.70 -11.88
N SER A 171 5.55 -10.61 -11.17
CA SER A 171 4.91 -10.65 -9.85
C SER A 171 3.42 -11.09 -9.88
N ASN A 172 2.83 -11.32 -11.07
CA ASN A 172 1.46 -11.84 -11.17
C ASN A 172 1.36 -13.28 -10.64
N ARG A 173 2.42 -14.08 -10.76
CA ARG A 173 2.47 -15.46 -10.24
C ARG A 173 2.28 -15.58 -8.73
N PHE A 174 2.54 -14.48 -8.00
CA PHE A 174 2.38 -14.45 -6.55
C PHE A 174 1.00 -13.96 -6.08
N ILE A 175 0.13 -13.52 -6.99
CA ILE A 175 -1.21 -13.07 -6.62
C ILE A 175 -2.17 -14.24 -6.84
N VAL A 176 -2.82 -14.68 -5.77
CA VAL A 176 -3.82 -15.76 -5.80
C VAL A 176 -5.19 -15.19 -6.15
N VAL A 177 -5.60 -14.17 -5.40
CA VAL A 177 -6.89 -13.49 -5.59
C VAL A 177 -6.64 -11.99 -5.71
N ARG A 178 -7.26 -11.36 -6.69
CA ARG A 178 -7.19 -9.90 -6.88
C ARG A 178 -8.09 -9.18 -5.88
N ARG A 179 -7.87 -7.87 -5.69
CA ARG A 179 -8.68 -7.01 -4.82
C ARG A 179 -10.20 -7.02 -5.13
N ASN A 180 -10.60 -7.42 -6.31
CA ASN A 180 -12.01 -7.58 -6.71
C ASN A 180 -12.57 -8.98 -6.43
N GLY A 181 -11.86 -9.82 -5.68
CA GLY A 181 -12.28 -11.18 -5.34
C GLY A 181 -12.11 -12.23 -6.46
N LEU A 182 -11.66 -11.83 -7.64
CA LEU A 182 -11.49 -12.76 -8.75
C LEU A 182 -10.09 -13.40 -8.71
N PRO A 183 -10.00 -14.74 -8.89
CA PRO A 183 -8.71 -15.42 -9.00
C PRO A 183 -7.97 -14.96 -10.26
N ILE A 184 -6.65 -15.05 -10.24
CA ILE A 184 -5.85 -14.87 -11.44
C ILE A 184 -5.92 -16.17 -12.24
N LYS A 185 -6.43 -16.10 -13.46
CA LYS A 185 -6.30 -17.19 -14.41
C LYS A 185 -4.81 -17.29 -14.79
N THR A 186 -4.11 -18.26 -14.22
CA THR A 186 -2.82 -18.69 -14.73
C THR A 186 -3.08 -19.40 -16.04
N LYS A 187 -2.51 -18.86 -17.13
CA LYS A 187 -2.37 -19.62 -18.39
C LYS A 187 -1.25 -20.64 -18.23
#